data_acc0d39ea8958a5d8f22bec188cc9a25
#
_entry.id   acc0d39ea8958a5d8f22bec188cc9a25
#
_cell.length_a   1.000
_cell.length_b   1.000
_cell.length_c   1.000
_cell.angle_alpha   90.00
_cell.angle_beta   90.00
_cell.angle_gamma   90.00
#
_symmetry.space_group_name_H-M   'P 1'
#
loop_
_entity.id
_entity.type
_entity.pdbx_description
1 polymer ?
#
loop_
_entity_poly.entity_id
_entity_poly.type
_entity_poly.pdbx_seq_one_letter_code
_entity_poly.pdbx_strand_id
1 'polypeptide(L)'
;ITAGRLPSYLGSSFALIAPIQAVTASLGAPYALGGIIAVGATLALVGLIVHFAGVRWIDAAMPPVVTGAIVALIGLNLAPAAWKWVQEGPITAVVTIVSICLVTVLFKGILGRLSILIGVLIGYVAAVLQGQVDFSGVGEAAWFGFPQFHTPAFSVSTLGLFLPVVFVLVAENVGHVKSVSAMTG
;
A
#
# COMPACT_ATOMS: atom_id res chain seq x y z
N ILE A 1 -7.56 18.88 -1.79
CA ILE A 1 -7.84 18.61 -3.21
C ILE A 1 -9.32 18.25 -3.39
N THR A 2 -9.92 17.46 -2.50
CA THR A 2 -11.34 17.02 -2.60
C THR A 2 -12.33 17.99 -1.94
N ALA A 3 -11.89 19.12 -1.39
CA ALA A 3 -12.71 20.11 -0.67
C ALA A 3 -13.62 19.48 0.41
N GLY A 4 -13.15 18.44 1.10
CA GLY A 4 -13.89 17.74 2.15
C GLY A 4 -15.00 16.81 1.66
N ARG A 5 -15.12 16.58 0.34
CA ARG A 5 -16.18 15.73 -0.22
C ARG A 5 -15.88 14.23 -0.14
N LEU A 6 -14.63 13.86 0.05
CA LEU A 6 -14.21 12.47 0.21
C LEU A 6 -13.59 12.27 1.60
N PRO A 7 -14.30 11.67 2.56
CA PRO A 7 -13.79 11.45 3.91
C PRO A 7 -12.88 10.20 3.97
N SER A 8 -11.95 10.08 3.01
CA SER A 8 -11.02 8.96 2.91
C SER A 8 -9.65 9.41 2.43
N TYR A 9 -8.62 8.79 2.98
CA TYR A 9 -7.24 8.94 2.52
C TYR A 9 -6.93 7.81 1.53
N LEU A 10 -6.50 8.19 0.34
CA LEU A 10 -5.98 7.26 -0.66
C LEU A 10 -4.45 7.37 -0.61
N GLY A 11 -3.82 6.36 -0.03
CA GLY A 11 -2.37 6.28 0.14
C GLY A 11 -1.67 5.53 -0.98
N SER A 12 -0.42 5.15 -0.71
CA SER A 12 0.38 4.30 -1.59
C SER A 12 -0.20 2.88 -1.63
N SER A 13 -0.16 2.25 -2.81
CA SER A 13 -0.65 0.89 -2.98
C SER A 13 0.46 -0.15 -2.76
N PHE A 14 0.10 -1.23 -2.09
CA PHE A 14 0.96 -2.42 -1.95
C PHE A 14 1.27 -3.11 -3.29
N ALA A 15 0.46 -2.89 -4.33
CA ALA A 15 0.69 -3.44 -5.66
C ALA A 15 2.02 -2.99 -6.28
N LEU A 16 2.58 -1.86 -5.84
CA LEU A 16 3.86 -1.34 -6.30
C LEU A 16 5.08 -2.00 -5.63
N ILE A 17 4.92 -2.74 -4.54
CA ILE A 17 6.05 -3.32 -3.79
C ILE A 17 6.85 -4.28 -4.68
N ALA A 18 6.18 -5.20 -5.36
CA ALA A 18 6.87 -6.19 -6.19
C ALA A 18 7.64 -5.55 -7.37
N PRO A 19 7.07 -4.65 -8.18
CA PRO A 19 7.81 -3.94 -9.22
C PRO A 19 8.98 -3.10 -8.68
N ILE A 20 8.78 -2.40 -7.56
CA ILE A 20 9.83 -1.59 -6.92
C ILE A 20 11.00 -2.49 -6.50
N GLN A 21 10.73 -3.59 -5.81
CA GLN A 21 11.77 -4.53 -5.37
C GLN A 21 12.51 -5.14 -6.54
N ALA A 22 11.80 -5.61 -7.57
CA ALA A 22 12.40 -6.22 -8.75
C ALA A 22 13.31 -5.25 -9.52
N VAL A 23 12.85 -4.02 -9.74
CA VAL A 23 13.61 -3.00 -10.46
C VAL A 23 14.78 -2.46 -9.61
N THR A 24 14.56 -2.25 -8.31
CA THR A 24 15.65 -1.79 -7.42
C THR A 24 16.77 -2.83 -7.34
N ALA A 25 16.43 -4.11 -7.29
CA ALA A 25 17.42 -5.19 -7.26
C ALA A 25 18.20 -5.35 -8.57
N SER A 26 17.59 -5.06 -9.73
CA SER A 26 18.20 -5.29 -11.05
C SER A 26 18.85 -4.04 -11.65
N LEU A 27 18.23 -2.87 -11.54
CA LEU A 27 18.64 -1.63 -12.19
C LEU A 27 18.96 -0.48 -11.21
N GLY A 28 18.57 -0.65 -9.95
CA GLY A 28 18.76 0.33 -8.90
C GLY A 28 17.59 1.29 -8.68
N ALA A 29 17.68 2.05 -7.58
CA ALA A 29 16.64 2.97 -7.11
C ALA A 29 16.24 4.06 -8.14
N PRO A 30 17.15 4.67 -8.93
CA PRO A 30 16.76 5.68 -9.92
C PRO A 30 15.70 5.18 -10.92
N TYR A 31 15.82 3.94 -11.38
CA TYR A 31 14.86 3.34 -12.32
C TYR A 31 13.53 3.00 -11.66
N ALA A 32 13.54 2.57 -10.40
CA ALA A 32 12.30 2.38 -9.64
C ALA A 32 11.54 3.71 -9.47
N LEU A 33 12.25 4.82 -9.18
CA LEU A 33 11.66 6.15 -9.13
C LEU A 33 11.06 6.58 -10.48
N GLY A 34 11.75 6.30 -11.60
CA GLY A 34 11.22 6.53 -12.93
C GLY A 34 9.93 5.74 -13.20
N GLY A 35 9.87 4.48 -12.76
CA GLY A 35 8.67 3.65 -12.82
C GLY A 35 7.49 4.22 -12.03
N ILE A 36 7.74 4.68 -10.80
CA ILE A 36 6.72 5.33 -9.95
C ILE A 36 6.18 6.60 -10.61
N ILE A 37 7.07 7.43 -11.17
CA ILE A 37 6.65 8.66 -11.89
C ILE A 37 5.80 8.31 -13.10
N ALA A 38 6.18 7.29 -13.87
CA ALA A 38 5.41 6.84 -15.03
C ALA A 38 4.01 6.36 -14.64
N VAL A 39 3.89 5.59 -13.55
CA VAL A 39 2.59 5.18 -12.99
C VAL A 39 1.78 6.40 -12.57
N GLY A 40 2.37 7.34 -11.85
CA GLY A 40 1.70 8.56 -11.42
C GLY A 40 1.20 9.41 -12.59
N ALA A 41 2.03 9.57 -13.62
CA ALA A 41 1.65 10.29 -14.85
C ALA A 41 0.50 9.58 -15.59
N THR A 42 0.55 8.23 -15.68
CA THR A 42 -0.52 7.46 -16.31
C THR A 42 -1.81 7.53 -15.52
N LEU A 43 -1.76 7.48 -14.18
CA LEU A 43 -2.94 7.68 -13.32
C LEU A 43 -3.52 9.09 -13.47
N ALA A 44 -2.66 10.12 -13.59
CA ALA A 44 -3.11 11.47 -13.84
C ALA A 44 -3.81 11.58 -15.20
N LEU A 45 -3.29 10.91 -16.23
CA LEU A 45 -3.92 10.82 -17.55
C LEU A 45 -5.27 10.10 -17.49
N VAL A 46 -5.36 8.98 -16.76
CA VAL A 46 -6.64 8.29 -16.53
C VAL A 46 -7.62 9.21 -15.80
N GLY A 47 -7.17 9.94 -14.78
CA GLY A 47 -7.99 10.94 -14.07
C GLY A 47 -8.51 12.04 -14.99
N LEU A 48 -7.68 12.51 -15.91
CA LEU A 48 -8.05 13.49 -16.92
C LEU A 48 -9.11 12.93 -17.90
N ILE A 49 -8.91 11.69 -18.36
CA ILE A 49 -9.90 11.00 -19.22
C ILE A 49 -11.25 10.88 -18.48
N VAL A 50 -11.21 10.47 -17.21
CA VAL A 50 -12.42 10.36 -16.37
C VAL A 50 -13.12 11.72 -16.20
N HIS A 51 -12.35 12.79 -16.07
CA HIS A 51 -12.90 14.15 -15.96
C HIS A 51 -13.73 14.54 -17.20
N PHE A 52 -13.26 14.20 -18.38
CA PHE A 52 -13.94 14.56 -19.65
C PHE A 52 -14.97 13.50 -20.11
N ALA A 53 -14.66 12.22 -19.97
CA ALA A 53 -15.50 11.12 -20.46
C ALA A 53 -16.51 10.62 -19.40
N GLY A 54 -16.38 11.07 -18.14
CA GLY A 54 -17.21 10.60 -17.03
C GLY A 54 -16.78 9.23 -16.50
N VAL A 55 -17.50 8.72 -15.51
CA VAL A 55 -17.16 7.48 -14.77
C VAL A 55 -17.81 6.21 -15.35
N ARG A 56 -18.81 6.33 -16.22
CA ARG A 56 -19.61 5.21 -16.71
C ARG A 56 -18.81 4.08 -17.35
N TRP A 57 -17.76 4.41 -18.09
CA TRP A 57 -16.90 3.43 -18.73
C TRP A 57 -16.08 2.63 -17.71
N ILE A 58 -15.68 3.26 -16.58
CA ILE A 58 -15.01 2.56 -15.47
C ILE A 58 -15.96 1.56 -14.81
N ASP A 59 -17.20 1.96 -14.56
CA ASP A 59 -18.22 1.08 -13.99
C ASP A 59 -18.51 -0.13 -14.89
N ALA A 60 -18.49 0.08 -16.21
CA ALA A 60 -18.66 -0.99 -17.19
C ALA A 60 -17.42 -1.92 -17.27
N ALA A 61 -16.22 -1.35 -17.22
CA ALA A 61 -14.97 -2.11 -17.30
C ALA A 61 -14.61 -2.83 -16.00
N MET A 62 -15.05 -2.29 -14.85
CA MET A 62 -14.71 -2.78 -13.51
C MET A 62 -15.97 -3.04 -12.66
N PRO A 63 -16.78 -4.05 -13.01
CA PRO A 63 -17.87 -4.49 -12.16
C PRO A 63 -17.32 -5.01 -10.80
N PRO A 64 -18.12 -5.07 -9.74
CA PRO A 64 -17.69 -5.45 -8.39
C PRO A 64 -16.93 -6.79 -8.33
N VAL A 65 -17.29 -7.74 -9.19
CA VAL A 65 -16.60 -9.05 -9.28
C VAL A 65 -15.17 -8.90 -9.74
N VAL A 66 -14.92 -8.06 -10.76
CA VAL A 66 -13.56 -7.80 -11.27
C VAL A 66 -12.72 -7.08 -10.22
N THR A 67 -13.28 -6.05 -9.59
CA THR A 67 -12.60 -5.31 -8.50
C THR A 67 -12.27 -6.24 -7.34
N GLY A 68 -13.20 -7.10 -6.92
CA GLY A 68 -12.97 -8.09 -5.85
C GLY A 68 -11.89 -9.11 -6.21
N ALA A 69 -11.89 -9.61 -7.44
CA ALA A 69 -10.86 -10.53 -7.92
C ALA A 69 -9.47 -9.90 -7.94
N ILE A 70 -9.35 -8.64 -8.38
CA ILE A 70 -8.07 -7.91 -8.38
C ILE A 70 -7.54 -7.73 -6.95
N VAL A 71 -8.40 -7.32 -6.01
CA VAL A 71 -8.01 -7.16 -4.60
C VAL A 71 -7.55 -8.50 -3.99
N ALA A 72 -8.26 -9.59 -4.29
CA ALA A 72 -7.86 -10.93 -3.85
C ALA A 72 -6.50 -11.34 -4.43
N LEU A 73 -6.24 -11.07 -5.71
CA LEU A 73 -4.96 -11.35 -6.36
C LEU A 73 -3.81 -10.54 -5.76
N ILE A 74 -4.04 -9.27 -5.39
CA ILE A 74 -3.04 -8.46 -4.68
C ILE A 74 -2.66 -9.15 -3.36
N GLY A 75 -3.65 -9.56 -2.58
CA GLY A 75 -3.42 -10.27 -1.32
C GLY A 75 -2.65 -11.60 -1.52
N LEU A 76 -3.00 -12.38 -2.52
CA LEU A 76 -2.32 -13.64 -2.85
C LEU A 76 -0.86 -13.39 -3.30
N ASN A 77 -0.61 -12.34 -4.08
CA ASN A 77 0.76 -11.98 -4.49
C ASN A 77 1.63 -11.53 -3.32
N LEU A 78 1.05 -10.96 -2.28
CA LEU A 78 1.77 -10.55 -1.08
C LEU A 78 1.95 -11.68 -0.06
N ALA A 79 1.21 -12.78 -0.19
CA ALA A 79 1.25 -13.91 0.74
C ALA A 79 2.67 -14.51 0.92
N PRO A 80 3.50 -14.72 -0.13
CA PRO A 80 4.87 -15.21 0.06
C PRO A 80 5.75 -14.25 0.87
N ALA A 81 5.62 -12.93 0.66
CA ALA A 81 6.36 -11.93 1.42
C ALA A 81 5.91 -11.91 2.89
N ALA A 82 4.60 -11.94 3.12
CA ALA A 82 4.04 -12.02 4.47
C ALA A 82 4.49 -13.30 5.20
N TRP A 83 4.51 -14.44 4.51
CA TRP A 83 4.99 -15.70 5.06
C TRP A 83 6.46 -15.64 5.48
N LYS A 84 7.31 -15.04 4.63
CA LYS A 84 8.72 -14.83 4.97
C LYS A 84 8.89 -14.03 6.26
N TRP A 85 8.17 -12.91 6.39
CA TRP A 85 8.23 -12.08 7.60
C TRP A 85 7.69 -12.80 8.84
N VAL A 86 6.65 -13.63 8.69
CA VAL A 86 6.16 -14.48 9.79
C VAL A 86 7.22 -15.47 10.26
N GLN A 87 8.00 -16.03 9.33
CA GLN A 87 9.08 -16.96 9.68
C GLN A 87 10.24 -16.28 10.42
N GLU A 88 10.51 -15.00 10.14
CA GLU A 88 11.55 -14.21 10.82
C GLU A 88 11.16 -13.89 12.28
N GLY A 89 9.85 -13.74 12.60
CA GLY A 89 9.38 -13.47 13.96
C GLY A 89 7.99 -14.06 14.23
N PRO A 90 7.87 -15.39 14.35
CA PRO A 90 6.57 -16.06 14.45
C PRO A 90 5.76 -15.66 15.68
N ILE A 91 6.41 -15.49 16.82
CA ILE A 91 5.73 -15.08 18.06
C ILE A 91 5.19 -13.66 17.92
N THR A 92 6.01 -12.75 17.40
CA THR A 92 5.61 -11.35 17.15
C THR A 92 4.45 -11.29 16.15
N ALA A 93 4.48 -12.09 15.09
CA ALA A 93 3.41 -12.16 14.11
C ALA A 93 2.08 -12.64 14.75
N VAL A 94 2.12 -13.73 15.54
CA VAL A 94 0.93 -14.24 16.23
C VAL A 94 0.39 -13.22 17.21
N VAL A 95 1.23 -12.62 18.06
CA VAL A 95 0.83 -11.58 19.02
C VAL A 95 0.16 -10.40 18.30
N THR A 96 0.75 -9.94 17.21
CA THR A 96 0.19 -8.82 16.41
C THR A 96 -1.19 -9.17 15.87
N ILE A 97 -1.34 -10.32 15.19
CA ILE A 97 -2.60 -10.74 14.58
C ILE A 97 -3.68 -10.94 15.63
N VAL A 98 -3.35 -11.66 16.71
CA VAL A 98 -4.30 -11.90 17.82
C VAL A 98 -4.73 -10.58 18.46
N SER A 99 -3.79 -9.65 18.66
CA SER A 99 -4.11 -8.33 19.23
C SER A 99 -5.03 -7.53 18.32
N ILE A 100 -4.79 -7.51 16.99
CA ILE A 100 -5.69 -6.85 16.03
C ILE A 100 -7.09 -7.46 16.11
N CYS A 101 -7.20 -8.79 16.08
CA CYS A 101 -8.49 -9.48 16.16
C CYS A 101 -9.22 -9.17 17.48
N LEU A 102 -8.53 -9.24 18.61
CA LEU A 102 -9.12 -8.95 19.91
C LEU A 102 -9.61 -7.50 20.01
N VAL A 103 -8.78 -6.53 19.57
CA VAL A 103 -9.17 -5.12 19.60
C VAL A 103 -10.37 -4.87 18.67
N THR A 104 -10.38 -5.47 17.50
CA THR A 104 -11.49 -5.32 16.54
C THR A 104 -12.80 -5.86 17.10
N VAL A 105 -12.78 -7.00 17.81
CA VAL A 105 -13.98 -7.67 18.32
C VAL A 105 -14.45 -7.06 19.64
N LEU A 106 -13.53 -6.78 20.56
CA LEU A 106 -13.87 -6.34 21.91
C LEU A 106 -14.16 -4.85 22.02
N PHE A 107 -13.53 -4.03 21.18
CA PHE A 107 -13.68 -2.57 21.27
C PHE A 107 -14.54 -2.01 20.16
N LYS A 108 -15.38 -1.03 20.50
CA LYS A 108 -16.26 -0.29 19.57
C LYS A 108 -15.80 1.17 19.47
N GLY A 109 -16.30 1.88 18.47
CA GLY A 109 -15.99 3.30 18.27
C GLY A 109 -14.56 3.53 17.74
N ILE A 110 -13.86 4.51 18.27
CA ILE A 110 -12.53 4.94 17.79
C ILE A 110 -11.48 3.84 18.01
N LEU A 111 -11.48 3.17 19.16
CA LEU A 111 -10.53 2.10 19.46
C LEU A 111 -10.67 0.90 18.50
N GLY A 112 -11.90 0.50 18.17
CA GLY A 112 -12.12 -0.55 17.18
C GLY A 112 -11.67 -0.15 15.77
N ARG A 113 -11.77 1.14 15.41
CA ARG A 113 -11.27 1.65 14.13
C ARG A 113 -9.74 1.71 14.08
N LEU A 114 -9.08 1.90 15.22
CA LEU A 114 -7.62 1.93 15.37
C LEU A 114 -7.02 0.55 15.68
N SER A 115 -7.78 -0.54 15.52
CA SER A 115 -7.37 -1.90 15.88
C SER A 115 -6.04 -2.31 15.25
N ILE A 116 -5.82 -1.97 13.98
CA ILE A 116 -4.56 -2.27 13.27
C ILE A 116 -3.39 -1.52 13.94
N LEU A 117 -3.55 -0.23 14.21
CA LEU A 117 -2.51 0.57 14.85
C LEU A 117 -2.18 0.04 16.25
N ILE A 118 -3.21 -0.26 17.05
CA ILE A 118 -3.03 -0.80 18.40
C ILE A 118 -2.36 -2.17 18.34
N GLY A 119 -2.79 -3.05 17.45
CA GLY A 119 -2.19 -4.37 17.29
C GLY A 119 -0.72 -4.31 16.84
N VAL A 120 -0.38 -3.39 15.93
CA VAL A 120 1.01 -3.16 15.52
C VAL A 120 1.86 -2.63 16.69
N LEU A 121 1.34 -1.71 17.50
CA LEU A 121 2.04 -1.21 18.68
C LEU A 121 2.29 -2.34 19.71
N ILE A 122 1.30 -3.18 19.96
CA ILE A 122 1.46 -4.35 20.85
C ILE A 122 2.50 -5.33 20.29
N GLY A 123 2.44 -5.61 18.98
CA GLY A 123 3.42 -6.46 18.29
C GLY A 123 4.82 -5.87 18.34
N TYR A 124 4.97 -4.55 18.19
CA TYR A 124 6.26 -3.89 18.31
C TYR A 124 6.84 -4.01 19.72
N VAL A 125 6.03 -3.78 20.76
CA VAL A 125 6.46 -3.99 22.14
C VAL A 125 6.88 -5.45 22.37
N ALA A 126 6.14 -6.42 21.83
CA ALA A 126 6.51 -7.83 21.92
C ALA A 126 7.85 -8.11 21.22
N ALA A 127 8.10 -7.50 20.05
CA ALA A 127 9.37 -7.63 19.32
C ALA A 127 10.55 -7.05 20.13
N VAL A 128 10.35 -5.89 20.78
CA VAL A 128 11.36 -5.28 21.66
C VAL A 128 11.68 -6.18 22.84
N LEU A 129 10.66 -6.74 23.51
CA LEU A 129 10.84 -7.65 24.64
C LEU A 129 11.54 -8.95 24.26
N GLN A 130 11.42 -9.39 23.02
CA GLN A 130 12.12 -10.56 22.48
C GLN A 130 13.52 -10.23 21.96
N GLY A 131 13.96 -8.96 22.02
CA GLY A 131 15.27 -8.54 21.51
C GLY A 131 15.39 -8.61 19.98
N GLN A 132 14.27 -8.63 19.25
CA GLN A 132 14.27 -8.67 17.79
C GLN A 132 14.50 -7.29 17.15
N VAL A 133 14.42 -6.22 17.94
CA VAL A 133 14.59 -4.84 17.47
C VAL A 133 16.00 -4.37 17.76
N ASP A 134 16.74 -4.05 16.70
CA ASP A 134 18.06 -3.43 16.82
C ASP A 134 17.92 -1.90 16.83
N PHE A 135 18.30 -1.29 17.95
CA PHE A 135 18.31 0.16 18.14
C PHE A 135 19.66 0.82 17.82
N SER A 136 20.68 0.06 17.42
CA SER A 136 22.02 0.60 17.18
C SER A 136 21.98 1.73 16.11
N GLY A 137 21.27 1.50 15.03
CA GLY A 137 21.11 2.48 13.95
C GLY A 137 20.37 3.76 14.38
N VAL A 138 19.56 3.72 15.44
CA VAL A 138 18.86 4.91 15.96
C VAL A 138 19.84 5.83 16.70
N GLY A 139 20.81 5.23 17.44
CA GLY A 139 21.84 5.99 18.15
C GLY A 139 22.86 6.68 17.22
N GLU A 140 23.10 6.10 16.05
CA GLU A 140 24.03 6.62 15.05
C GLU A 140 23.36 7.58 14.04
N ALA A 141 22.02 7.59 14.01
CA ALA A 141 21.27 8.44 13.07
C ALA A 141 21.40 9.92 13.43
N ALA A 142 21.67 10.74 12.42
CA ALA A 142 21.65 12.18 12.59
C ALA A 142 20.22 12.66 12.91
N TRP A 143 20.08 13.51 13.94
CA TRP A 143 18.79 14.11 14.33
C TRP A 143 18.16 14.93 13.20
N PHE A 144 18.98 15.52 12.35
CA PHE A 144 18.57 16.26 11.16
C PHE A 144 19.44 15.81 9.99
N GLY A 145 18.84 15.41 8.90
CA GLY A 145 19.52 15.03 7.68
C GLY A 145 18.68 15.38 6.46
N PHE A 146 19.35 15.84 5.39
CA PHE A 146 18.68 15.98 4.11
C PHE A 146 18.54 14.60 3.45
N PRO A 147 17.39 14.28 2.83
CA PRO A 147 17.24 13.05 2.08
C PRO A 147 18.22 13.01 0.91
N GLN A 148 18.71 11.83 0.59
CA GLN A 148 19.53 11.63 -0.60
C GLN A 148 18.60 11.66 -1.83
N PHE A 149 18.69 12.71 -2.62
CA PHE A 149 17.93 12.86 -3.84
C PHE A 149 18.59 12.05 -4.96
N HIS A 150 17.86 11.12 -5.53
CA HIS A 150 18.26 10.43 -6.74
C HIS A 150 17.47 10.97 -7.92
N THR A 151 18.16 11.24 -9.02
CA THR A 151 17.49 11.62 -10.28
C THR A 151 16.77 10.40 -10.85
N PRO A 152 15.48 10.51 -11.19
CA PRO A 152 14.75 9.38 -11.78
C PRO A 152 15.32 9.06 -13.17
N ALA A 153 15.47 7.75 -13.44
CA ALA A 153 15.88 7.22 -14.74
C ALA A 153 14.76 6.38 -15.35
N PHE A 154 14.65 6.37 -16.65
CA PHE A 154 13.61 5.65 -17.38
C PHE A 154 14.22 4.58 -18.26
N SER A 155 13.60 3.38 -18.28
CA SER A 155 13.90 2.33 -19.24
C SER A 155 12.63 1.64 -19.69
N VAL A 156 12.65 1.07 -20.89
CA VAL A 156 11.50 0.37 -21.47
C VAL A 156 11.13 -0.86 -20.62
N SER A 157 12.13 -1.58 -20.10
CA SER A 157 11.90 -2.73 -19.21
C SER A 157 11.21 -2.32 -17.91
N THR A 158 11.61 -1.20 -17.31
CA THR A 158 10.96 -0.64 -16.11
C THR A 158 9.49 -0.27 -16.41
N LEU A 159 9.24 0.43 -17.51
CA LEU A 159 7.89 0.81 -17.91
C LEU A 159 6.99 -0.43 -18.12
N GLY A 160 7.54 -1.48 -18.75
CA GLY A 160 6.81 -2.74 -18.95
C GLY A 160 6.36 -3.43 -17.66
N LEU A 161 7.13 -3.30 -16.57
CA LEU A 161 6.78 -3.83 -15.25
C LEU A 161 5.80 -2.94 -14.48
N PHE A 162 5.92 -1.63 -14.61
CA PHE A 162 5.14 -0.68 -13.82
C PHE A 162 3.79 -0.31 -14.44
N LEU A 163 3.69 -0.16 -15.77
CA LEU A 163 2.45 0.26 -16.43
C LEU A 163 1.26 -0.69 -16.22
N PRO A 164 1.42 -2.04 -16.25
CA PRO A 164 0.30 -2.94 -15.95
C PRO A 164 -0.30 -2.74 -14.56
N VAL A 165 0.50 -2.28 -13.58
CA VAL A 165 0.03 -2.01 -12.22
C VAL A 165 -0.98 -0.88 -12.17
N VAL A 166 -0.98 0.03 -13.16
CA VAL A 166 -1.96 1.12 -13.24
C VAL A 166 -3.39 0.61 -13.25
N PHE A 167 -3.67 -0.49 -13.97
CA PHE A 167 -5.00 -1.11 -13.97
C PHE A 167 -5.41 -1.59 -12.58
N VAL A 168 -4.47 -2.19 -11.85
CA VAL A 168 -4.67 -2.62 -10.47
C VAL A 168 -4.96 -1.43 -9.56
N LEU A 169 -4.17 -0.35 -9.70
CA LEU A 169 -4.35 0.87 -8.91
C LEU A 169 -5.68 1.57 -9.19
N VAL A 170 -6.12 1.60 -10.44
CA VAL A 170 -7.43 2.15 -10.80
C VAL A 170 -8.55 1.32 -10.15
N ALA A 171 -8.47 -0.01 -10.23
CA ALA A 171 -9.47 -0.89 -9.61
C ALA A 171 -9.49 -0.76 -8.09
N GLU A 172 -8.32 -0.69 -7.43
CA GLU A 172 -8.18 -0.49 -5.98
C GLU A 172 -8.80 0.84 -5.54
N ASN A 173 -8.45 1.94 -6.23
CA ASN A 173 -8.98 3.26 -5.92
C ASN A 173 -10.51 3.33 -6.14
N VAL A 174 -11.02 2.76 -7.21
CA VAL A 174 -12.48 2.67 -7.47
C VAL A 174 -13.15 1.86 -6.37
N GLY A 175 -12.57 0.74 -5.96
CA GLY A 175 -13.06 -0.09 -4.85
C GLY A 175 -13.13 0.69 -3.54
N HIS A 176 -12.07 1.41 -3.18
CA HIS A 176 -12.02 2.24 -1.97
C HIS A 176 -13.08 3.35 -2.00
N VAL A 177 -13.18 4.10 -3.10
CA VAL A 177 -14.17 5.19 -3.23
C VAL A 177 -15.59 4.65 -3.12
N LYS A 178 -15.91 3.53 -3.78
CA LYS A 178 -17.23 2.89 -3.70
C LYS A 178 -17.55 2.39 -2.29
N SER A 179 -16.57 1.78 -1.61
CA SER A 179 -16.74 1.32 -0.22
C SER A 179 -17.02 2.49 0.73
N VAL A 180 -16.29 3.60 0.59
CA VAL A 180 -16.53 4.80 1.41
C VAL A 180 -17.89 5.41 1.10
N SER A 181 -18.26 5.52 -0.18
CA SER A 181 -19.58 6.03 -0.58
C SER A 181 -20.72 5.19 -0.01
N ALA A 182 -20.57 3.87 0.02
CA ALA A 182 -21.59 2.98 0.62
C ALA A 182 -21.71 3.15 2.15
N MET A 183 -20.64 3.59 2.83
CA MET A 183 -20.65 3.84 4.28
C MET A 183 -21.14 5.24 4.66
N THR A 184 -21.08 6.18 3.76
CA THR A 184 -21.43 7.59 4.04
C THR A 184 -22.82 7.99 3.53
N GLY A 185 -23.48 7.16 2.72
CA GLY A 185 -24.85 7.36 2.19
C GLY A 185 -24.84 8.18 0.92
#